data_78af7770e2b47172ddfa9d4b53fc5abb
#
_entry.id   78af7770e2b47172ddfa9d4b53fc5abb
#
_cell.length_a   1.000
_cell.length_b   1.000
_cell.length_c   1.000
_cell.angle_alpha   90.00
_cell.angle_beta   90.00
_cell.angle_gamma   90.00
#
_symmetry.space_group_name_H-M   'P 1'
#
loop_
_entity.id
_entity.type
_entity.pdbx_description
1 polymer ?
#
loop_
_entity_poly.entity_id
_entity_poly.type
_entity_poly.pdbx_seq_one_letter_code
_entity_poly.pdbx_strand_id
1 'polypeptide(L)'
;MKRFACVYVWLLCLVLSVAAQEKVVKLKIVQTSDVHGNYYPYNFITRKDWQGSLARIYAFVEKEREQYKENLILLDNGDILQGQPTAYYYNYIDTVSPHLCAEMMNYMKYDAGNMGNHDVETGRAVFDRWINTCDFPVLGANIID
;
A
#
# COMPACT_ATOMS: atom_id res chain seq x y z
N MET A 1 -15.03 37.68 49.21
CA MET A 1 -14.39 36.42 48.88
C MET A 1 -15.26 35.54 47.95
N LYS A 2 -16.54 35.31 48.21
CA LYS A 2 -17.42 34.43 47.37
C LYS A 2 -17.59 34.90 45.91
N ARG A 3 -17.60 36.22 45.64
CA ARG A 3 -17.76 36.77 44.27
C ARG A 3 -16.54 36.58 43.39
N PHE A 4 -15.34 36.60 43.94
CA PHE A 4 -14.09 36.33 43.17
C PHE A 4 -13.94 34.86 42.85
N ALA A 5 -14.36 33.95 43.73
CA ALA A 5 -14.34 32.51 43.44
C ALA A 5 -15.21 32.12 42.23
N CYS A 6 -16.41 32.72 42.07
CA CYS A 6 -17.25 32.50 40.91
C CYS A 6 -16.59 32.96 39.59
N VAL A 7 -15.90 34.11 39.60
CA VAL A 7 -15.20 34.62 38.38
C VAL A 7 -14.06 33.68 37.97
N TYR A 8 -13.29 33.16 38.94
CA TYR A 8 -12.22 32.20 38.65
C TYR A 8 -12.75 30.87 38.10
N VAL A 9 -13.87 30.36 38.60
CA VAL A 9 -14.52 29.14 38.08
C VAL A 9 -15.02 29.37 36.66
N TRP A 10 -15.62 30.52 36.36
CA TRP A 10 -16.07 30.89 35.01
C TRP A 10 -14.91 31.02 34.02
N LEU A 11 -13.79 31.64 34.42
CA LEU A 11 -12.58 31.73 33.61
C LEU A 11 -11.96 30.35 33.36
N LEU A 12 -11.94 29.47 34.35
CA LEU A 12 -11.43 28.10 34.22
C LEU A 12 -12.29 27.27 33.27
N CYS A 13 -13.61 27.39 33.32
CA CYS A 13 -14.54 26.74 32.40
C CYS A 13 -14.37 27.23 30.93
N LEU A 14 -14.11 28.54 30.74
CA LEU A 14 -13.83 29.09 29.41
C LEU A 14 -12.53 28.57 28.81
N VAL A 15 -11.47 28.43 29.61
CA VAL A 15 -10.17 27.88 29.15
C VAL A 15 -10.29 26.40 28.82
N LEU A 16 -11.06 25.61 29.58
CA LEU A 16 -11.30 24.20 29.32
C LEU A 16 -12.14 23.96 28.05
N SER A 17 -13.04 24.89 27.71
CA SER A 17 -13.85 24.80 26.48
C SER A 17 -13.02 25.01 25.19
N VAL A 18 -11.93 25.78 25.27
CA VAL A 18 -11.04 26.03 24.12
C VAL A 18 -10.11 24.83 23.83
N ALA A 19 -9.88 23.96 24.84
CA ALA A 19 -8.99 22.81 24.69
C ALA A 19 -9.63 21.60 23.94
N ALA A 20 -10.93 21.64 23.71
CA ALA A 20 -11.67 20.55 23.02
C ALA A 20 -11.87 20.84 21.54
N GLN A 21 -10.82 21.26 20.84
CA GLN A 21 -10.91 21.40 19.39
C GLN A 21 -10.74 20.01 18.76
N GLU A 22 -11.81 19.47 18.17
CA GLU A 22 -11.80 18.20 17.47
C GLU A 22 -10.85 18.29 16.27
N LYS A 23 -9.76 17.52 16.31
CA LYS A 23 -8.81 17.44 15.21
C LYS A 23 -9.32 16.45 14.16
N VAL A 24 -9.92 16.96 13.11
CA VAL A 24 -10.32 16.11 11.95
C VAL A 24 -9.09 15.74 11.14
N VAL A 25 -8.81 14.47 11.04
CA VAL A 25 -7.76 13.91 10.17
C VAL A 25 -8.43 13.29 8.95
N LYS A 26 -8.03 13.73 7.75
CA LYS A 26 -8.45 13.12 6.49
C LYS A 26 -7.47 12.02 6.11
N LEU A 27 -7.96 10.80 5.98
CA LEU A 27 -7.20 9.63 5.56
C LEU A 27 -7.58 9.27 4.12
N LYS A 28 -6.58 8.99 3.28
CA LYS A 28 -6.76 8.45 1.93
C LYS A 28 -6.26 7.02 1.92
N ILE A 29 -7.12 6.08 1.53
CA ILE A 29 -6.73 4.69 1.31
C ILE A 29 -6.80 4.43 -0.20
N VAL A 30 -5.71 3.92 -0.75
CA VAL A 30 -5.60 3.43 -2.13
C VAL A 30 -5.31 1.95 -2.06
N GLN A 31 -6.03 1.17 -2.84
CA GLN A 31 -5.88 -0.27 -2.90
C GLN A 31 -5.67 -0.72 -4.34
N THR A 32 -4.70 -1.62 -4.55
CA THR A 32 -4.54 -2.40 -5.77
C THR A 32 -5.00 -3.83 -5.53
N SER A 33 -5.44 -4.51 -6.58
CA SER A 33 -5.84 -5.92 -6.57
C SER A 33 -5.69 -6.48 -7.97
N ASP A 34 -5.36 -7.76 -8.08
CA ASP A 34 -5.37 -8.48 -9.36
C ASP A 34 -4.51 -7.82 -10.46
N VAL A 35 -3.35 -7.34 -10.09
CA VAL A 35 -2.43 -6.69 -11.03
C VAL A 35 -1.89 -7.68 -12.06
N HIS A 36 -1.77 -8.95 -11.68
CA HIS A 36 -1.41 -10.06 -12.57
C HIS A 36 -0.16 -9.77 -13.44
N GLY A 37 0.91 -9.30 -12.81
CA GLY A 37 2.17 -9.02 -13.48
C GLY A 37 2.15 -7.85 -14.47
N ASN A 38 1.07 -7.06 -14.52
CA ASN A 38 0.99 -5.87 -15.36
C ASN A 38 1.76 -4.71 -14.73
N TYR A 39 3.07 -4.79 -14.73
CA TYR A 39 3.95 -3.78 -14.11
C TYR A 39 4.13 -2.56 -15.00
N TYR A 40 4.19 -2.75 -16.31
CA TYR A 40 4.43 -1.72 -17.32
C TYR A 40 3.16 -1.35 -18.08
N PRO A 41 3.07 -0.12 -18.64
CA PRO A 41 1.93 0.31 -19.46
C PRO A 41 1.93 -0.33 -20.85
N TYR A 42 2.34 -1.59 -20.93
CA TYR A 42 2.45 -2.38 -22.15
C TYR A 42 2.18 -3.85 -21.85
N ASN A 43 1.28 -4.47 -22.61
CA ASN A 43 0.99 -5.89 -22.50
C ASN A 43 1.89 -6.68 -23.47
N PHE A 44 2.83 -7.45 -22.93
CA PHE A 44 3.82 -8.20 -23.70
C PHE A 44 3.23 -9.40 -24.45
N ILE A 45 2.06 -9.89 -24.05
CA ILE A 45 1.36 -11.00 -24.71
C ILE A 45 0.66 -10.48 -25.96
N THR A 46 -0.15 -9.43 -25.83
CA THR A 46 -0.91 -8.85 -26.94
C THR A 46 -0.12 -7.85 -27.76
N ARG A 47 1.06 -7.42 -27.28
CA ARG A 47 1.96 -6.44 -27.89
C ARG A 47 1.28 -5.09 -28.12
N LYS A 48 0.51 -4.61 -27.14
CA LYS A 48 -0.24 -3.35 -27.21
C LYS A 48 -0.06 -2.55 -25.94
N ASP A 49 -0.27 -1.25 -26.02
CA ASP A 49 -0.37 -0.39 -24.86
C ASP A 49 -1.47 -0.89 -23.93
N TRP A 50 -1.20 -0.81 -22.61
CA TRP A 50 -2.09 -1.29 -21.57
C TRP A 50 -2.39 -0.19 -20.56
N GLN A 51 -3.66 -0.01 -20.23
CA GLN A 51 -4.10 1.05 -19.34
C GLN A 51 -3.92 0.69 -17.85
N GLY A 52 -4.09 -0.59 -17.50
CA GLY A 52 -3.91 -1.08 -16.13
C GLY A 52 -2.47 -1.54 -15.89
N SER A 53 -1.70 -0.79 -15.13
CA SER A 53 -0.34 -1.19 -14.76
C SER A 53 0.13 -0.49 -13.49
N LEU A 54 1.08 -1.11 -12.75
CA LEU A 54 1.68 -0.49 -11.58
C LEU A 54 2.31 0.87 -11.89
N ALA A 55 2.97 1.01 -13.03
CA ALA A 55 3.58 2.29 -13.43
C ALA A 55 2.54 3.41 -13.57
N ARG A 56 1.34 3.12 -14.06
CA ARG A 56 0.25 4.12 -14.14
C ARG A 56 -0.37 4.40 -12.78
N ILE A 57 -0.52 3.36 -11.95
CA ILE A 57 -0.97 3.50 -10.57
C ILE A 57 0.01 4.37 -9.79
N TYR A 58 1.32 4.17 -9.98
CA TYR A 58 2.35 4.99 -9.34
C TYR A 58 2.15 6.49 -9.63
N ALA A 59 1.92 6.87 -10.87
CA ALA A 59 1.67 8.26 -11.22
C ALA A 59 0.43 8.84 -10.53
N PHE A 60 -0.61 8.04 -10.35
CA PHE A 60 -1.80 8.43 -9.58
C PHE A 60 -1.48 8.57 -8.09
N VAL A 61 -0.79 7.59 -7.50
CA VAL A 61 -0.42 7.58 -6.08
C VAL A 61 0.46 8.77 -5.72
N GLU A 62 1.45 9.10 -6.56
CA GLU A 62 2.31 10.27 -6.33
C GLU A 62 1.51 11.57 -6.27
N LYS A 63 0.55 11.75 -7.18
CA LYS A 63 -0.34 12.91 -7.16
C LYS A 63 -1.20 12.98 -5.89
N GLU A 64 -1.71 11.83 -5.42
CA GLU A 64 -2.49 11.78 -4.19
C GLU A 64 -1.59 12.04 -2.96
N ARG A 65 -0.33 11.60 -2.97
CA ARG A 65 0.65 11.88 -1.91
C ARG A 65 0.98 13.35 -1.77
N GLU A 66 0.98 14.13 -2.86
CA GLU A 66 1.15 15.59 -2.77
C GLU A 66 0.09 16.23 -1.87
N GLN A 67 -1.14 15.69 -1.92
CA GLN A 67 -2.28 16.20 -1.16
C GLN A 67 -2.38 15.63 0.25
N TYR A 68 -2.22 14.30 0.40
CA TYR A 68 -2.49 13.59 1.65
C TYR A 68 -1.23 13.31 2.47
N LYS A 69 -0.04 13.38 1.85
CA LYS A 69 1.27 13.14 2.49
C LYS A 69 1.28 11.81 3.26
N GLU A 70 1.61 11.85 4.54
CA GLU A 70 1.62 10.70 5.46
C GLU A 70 0.24 10.12 5.78
N ASN A 71 -0.82 10.81 5.40
CA ASN A 71 -2.19 10.32 5.57
C ASN A 71 -2.69 9.49 4.37
N LEU A 72 -1.83 9.15 3.40
CA LEU A 72 -2.14 8.18 2.37
C LEU A 72 -1.64 6.81 2.80
N ILE A 73 -2.50 5.81 2.71
CA ILE A 73 -2.19 4.39 2.92
C ILE A 73 -2.37 3.68 1.58
N LEU A 74 -1.31 2.99 1.13
CA LEU A 74 -1.30 2.21 -0.11
C LEU A 74 -1.24 0.72 0.22
N LEU A 75 -2.25 -0.03 -0.20
CA LEU A 75 -2.40 -1.45 0.08
C LEU A 75 -2.47 -2.26 -1.21
N ASP A 76 -2.01 -3.52 -1.15
CA ASP A 76 -2.24 -4.51 -2.20
C ASP A 76 -3.07 -5.68 -1.65
N ASN A 77 -4.05 -6.14 -2.43
CA ASN A 77 -4.95 -7.23 -2.04
C ASN A 77 -4.54 -8.60 -2.64
N GLY A 78 -3.39 -8.66 -3.28
CA GLY A 78 -2.84 -9.89 -3.85
C GLY A 78 -3.17 -10.12 -5.34
N ASP A 79 -2.79 -11.29 -5.82
CA ASP A 79 -2.80 -11.71 -7.23
C ASP A 79 -1.91 -10.81 -8.10
N ILE A 80 -0.68 -10.62 -7.67
CA ILE A 80 0.29 -9.74 -8.32
C ILE A 80 1.42 -10.50 -9.03
N LEU A 81 1.73 -11.74 -8.58
CA LEU A 81 2.92 -12.49 -9.04
C LEU A 81 2.71 -13.32 -10.30
N GLN A 82 1.50 -13.45 -10.83
CA GLN A 82 1.19 -14.30 -11.97
C GLN A 82 0.54 -13.50 -13.10
N GLY A 83 0.80 -13.86 -14.37
CA GLY A 83 0.07 -13.34 -15.54
C GLY A 83 0.96 -12.90 -16.69
N GLN A 84 1.74 -11.84 -16.58
CA GLN A 84 2.58 -11.33 -17.66
C GLN A 84 3.94 -12.04 -17.73
N PRO A 85 4.58 -12.11 -18.93
CA PRO A 85 5.90 -12.72 -19.10
C PRO A 85 6.98 -12.15 -18.17
N THR A 86 6.88 -10.89 -17.79
CA THR A 86 7.81 -10.26 -16.84
C THR A 86 7.72 -10.91 -15.46
N ALA A 87 6.49 -11.16 -14.95
CA ALA A 87 6.32 -11.87 -13.68
C ALA A 87 6.91 -13.28 -13.77
N TYR A 88 6.61 -14.02 -14.85
CA TYR A 88 7.16 -15.36 -15.08
C TYR A 88 8.70 -15.36 -15.09
N TYR A 89 9.32 -14.37 -15.74
CA TYR A 89 10.78 -14.26 -15.80
C TYR A 89 11.40 -14.15 -14.41
N TYR A 90 10.92 -13.24 -13.58
CA TYR A 90 11.44 -13.07 -12.22
C TYR A 90 10.99 -14.16 -11.25
N ASN A 91 9.91 -14.86 -11.54
CA ASN A 91 9.51 -16.02 -10.73
C ASN A 91 10.45 -17.21 -10.96
N TYR A 92 10.80 -17.51 -12.22
CA TYR A 92 11.34 -18.83 -12.57
C TYR A 92 12.66 -18.82 -13.38
N ILE A 93 13.03 -17.71 -13.98
CA ILE A 93 14.24 -17.61 -14.80
C ILE A 93 15.35 -16.86 -14.05
N ASP A 94 15.11 -15.61 -13.67
CA ASP A 94 16.02 -14.86 -12.81
C ASP A 94 15.63 -15.05 -11.34
N THR A 95 16.17 -16.09 -10.75
CA THR A 95 15.90 -16.45 -9.35
C THR A 95 16.93 -15.88 -8.36
N VAL A 96 17.93 -15.15 -8.86
CA VAL A 96 19.06 -14.61 -8.08
C VAL A 96 18.87 -13.13 -7.74
N SER A 97 18.42 -12.33 -8.71
CA SER A 97 18.13 -10.91 -8.47
C SER A 97 16.99 -10.71 -7.47
N PRO A 98 16.95 -9.56 -6.76
CA PRO A 98 15.77 -9.18 -6.00
C PRO A 98 14.51 -9.30 -6.85
N HIS A 99 13.41 -9.71 -6.24
CA HIS A 99 12.18 -9.92 -7.01
C HIS A 99 11.63 -8.59 -7.53
N LEU A 100 11.59 -8.40 -8.85
CA LEU A 100 11.20 -7.12 -9.47
C LEU A 100 9.88 -6.56 -8.93
N CYS A 101 8.88 -7.41 -8.71
CA CYS A 101 7.59 -6.96 -8.18
C CYS A 101 7.76 -6.31 -6.80
N ALA A 102 8.54 -6.94 -5.90
CA ALA A 102 8.82 -6.37 -4.58
C ALA A 102 9.59 -5.04 -4.67
N GLU A 103 10.61 -4.97 -5.53
CA GLU A 103 11.35 -3.72 -5.75
C GLU A 103 10.44 -2.58 -6.24
N MET A 104 9.51 -2.88 -7.15
CA MET A 104 8.54 -1.88 -7.62
C MET A 104 7.58 -1.45 -6.50
N MET A 105 7.08 -2.40 -5.71
CA MET A 105 6.18 -2.11 -4.59
C MET A 105 6.91 -1.32 -3.48
N ASN A 106 8.16 -1.65 -3.16
CA ASN A 106 9.01 -0.90 -2.24
C ASN A 106 9.22 0.54 -2.74
N TYR A 107 9.56 0.70 -4.03
CA TYR A 107 9.70 2.01 -4.64
C TYR A 107 8.41 2.83 -4.58
N MET A 108 7.26 2.19 -4.78
CA MET A 108 5.94 2.78 -4.66
C MET A 108 5.53 3.04 -3.20
N LYS A 109 6.29 2.55 -2.22
CA LYS A 109 6.03 2.68 -0.78
C LYS A 109 4.66 2.12 -0.41
N TYR A 110 4.43 0.85 -0.69
CA TYR A 110 3.28 0.14 -0.17
C TYR A 110 3.39 0.02 1.36
N ASP A 111 2.28 0.16 2.05
CA ASP A 111 2.21 0.05 3.51
C ASP A 111 1.92 -1.38 3.96
N ALA A 112 1.20 -2.16 3.14
CA ALA A 112 1.01 -3.59 3.32
C ALA A 112 0.58 -4.26 2.01
N GLY A 113 0.87 -5.56 1.89
CA GLY A 113 0.36 -6.43 0.85
C GLY A 113 -0.40 -7.61 1.43
N ASN A 114 -1.18 -8.28 0.59
CA ASN A 114 -1.85 -9.52 0.92
C ASN A 114 -1.42 -10.63 -0.06
N MET A 115 -1.48 -11.87 0.40
CA MET A 115 -1.25 -13.05 -0.43
C MET A 115 -2.55 -13.46 -1.13
N GLY A 116 -2.60 -13.34 -2.45
CA GLY A 116 -3.70 -13.86 -3.26
C GLY A 116 -3.54 -15.35 -3.60
N ASN A 117 -4.57 -15.97 -4.17
CA ASN A 117 -4.52 -17.38 -4.53
C ASN A 117 -3.52 -17.66 -5.65
N HIS A 118 -3.41 -16.77 -6.64
CA HIS A 118 -2.42 -16.90 -7.71
C HIS A 118 -0.99 -16.64 -7.24
N ASP A 119 -0.79 -15.89 -6.16
CA ASP A 119 0.54 -15.71 -5.57
C ASP A 119 1.00 -17.02 -4.91
N VAL A 120 0.10 -17.71 -4.19
CA VAL A 120 0.39 -19.03 -3.58
C VAL A 120 0.70 -20.09 -4.66
N GLU A 121 0.00 -20.05 -5.80
CA GLU A 121 0.21 -20.98 -6.92
C GLU A 121 1.62 -20.89 -7.54
N THR A 122 2.32 -19.78 -7.37
CA THR A 122 3.71 -19.64 -7.86
C THR A 122 4.70 -20.56 -7.16
N GLY A 123 4.34 -21.07 -6.00
CA GLY A 123 5.16 -21.96 -5.18
C GLY A 123 6.05 -21.22 -4.19
N ARG A 124 6.40 -21.94 -3.11
CA ARG A 124 7.07 -21.40 -1.92
C ARG A 124 8.37 -20.64 -2.26
N ALA A 125 9.19 -21.18 -3.14
CA ALA A 125 10.46 -20.55 -3.52
C ALA A 125 10.28 -19.16 -4.14
N VAL A 126 9.18 -18.92 -4.84
CA VAL A 126 8.86 -17.63 -5.46
C VAL A 126 8.30 -16.67 -4.43
N PHE A 127 7.22 -17.03 -3.74
CA PHE A 127 6.59 -16.10 -2.82
C PHE A 127 7.44 -15.81 -1.59
N ASP A 128 8.22 -16.77 -1.05
CA ASP A 128 9.17 -16.51 0.04
C ASP A 128 10.21 -15.46 -0.38
N ARG A 129 10.75 -15.56 -1.62
CA ARG A 129 11.68 -14.57 -2.14
C ARG A 129 11.03 -13.21 -2.29
N TRP A 130 9.81 -13.15 -2.82
CA TRP A 130 9.04 -11.91 -2.95
C TRP A 130 8.80 -11.28 -1.57
N ILE A 131 8.26 -12.03 -0.60
CA ILE A 131 8.00 -11.56 0.77
C ILE A 131 9.29 -11.06 1.42
N ASN A 132 10.39 -11.82 1.31
CA ASN A 132 11.67 -11.43 1.91
C ASN A 132 12.32 -10.19 1.24
N THR A 133 11.89 -9.81 0.04
CA THR A 133 12.34 -8.60 -0.66
C THR A 133 11.47 -7.39 -0.32
N CYS A 134 10.23 -7.59 0.12
CA CYS A 134 9.31 -6.50 0.48
C CYS A 134 9.77 -5.76 1.75
N ASP A 135 9.77 -4.43 1.73
CA ASP A 135 10.04 -3.55 2.89
C ASP A 135 8.81 -3.32 3.77
N PHE A 136 7.70 -3.96 3.45
CA PHE A 136 6.40 -3.85 4.12
C PHE A 136 5.86 -5.24 4.45
N PRO A 137 4.91 -5.36 5.40
CA PRO A 137 4.33 -6.65 5.75
C PRO A 137 3.45 -7.21 4.62
N VAL A 138 3.66 -8.47 4.27
CA VAL A 138 2.74 -9.25 3.44
C VAL A 138 1.90 -10.14 4.36
N LEU A 139 0.59 -9.97 4.28
CA LEU A 139 -0.37 -10.58 5.19
C LEU A 139 -1.05 -11.79 4.52
N GLY A 140 -1.47 -12.73 5.35
CA GLY A 140 -2.22 -13.89 4.91
C GLY A 140 -2.98 -14.48 6.11
N ALA A 141 -3.98 -13.74 6.61
CA ALA A 141 -4.65 -14.04 7.88
C ALA A 141 -5.30 -15.45 7.95
N ASN A 142 -5.60 -16.03 6.80
CA ASN A 142 -6.18 -17.38 6.65
C ASN A 142 -5.18 -18.41 6.11
N ILE A 143 -3.91 -18.03 5.92
CA ILE A 143 -2.84 -18.93 5.50
C ILE A 143 -2.15 -19.42 6.77
N ILE A 144 -2.17 -20.74 7.00
CA ILE A 144 -1.59 -21.38 8.16
C ILE A 144 -0.53 -22.37 7.65
N ASP A 145 0.68 -22.35 8.26
CA ASP A 145 1.73 -23.35 8.05
C ASP A 145 1.38 -24.68 8.74
#